data_4b1957d15ce5f26d6c99227639d7f30d
#
_entry.id   4b1957d15ce5f26d6c99227639d7f30d
#
_cell.length_a   1.000
_cell.length_b   1.000
_cell.length_c   1.000
_cell.angle_alpha   90.00
_cell.angle_beta   90.00
_cell.angle_gamma   90.00
#
_symmetry.space_group_name_H-M   'P 1'
#
loop_
_entity.id
_entity.type
_entity.pdbx_description
1 polymer ?
#
loop_
_entity_poly.entity_id
_entity_poly.type
_entity_poly.pdbx_seq_one_letter_code
_entity_poly.pdbx_strand_id
1 'polypeptide(L)'
;MTESFDNSPLVRTDFSNDSAWRAVVVAATAESAEGFRADLRVIDDRRFDGASPAALIVTSDGWQDAAVLFVADTEALVSPEHPILCVDLGDEPGRSFRCIASELWGVENNLRIANMDFDEFASSVDADEIFRGFR
;
A
#
# COMPACT_ATOMS: atom_id res chain seq x y z
N MET A 1 20.53 -13.63 13.31
CA MET A 1 19.28 -12.93 13.65
C MET A 1 18.55 -12.52 12.40
N THR A 2 17.30 -12.83 12.35
CA THR A 2 16.50 -12.46 11.20
C THR A 2 15.99 -11.03 11.38
N GLU A 3 16.25 -10.19 10.40
CA GLU A 3 15.64 -8.89 10.36
C GLU A 3 14.15 -9.06 10.12
N SER A 4 13.34 -8.72 11.10
CA SER A 4 11.92 -8.60 10.80
C SER A 4 11.68 -7.14 10.43
N PHE A 5 11.14 -6.93 9.23
CA PHE A 5 10.75 -5.60 8.82
C PHE A 5 9.46 -5.25 9.54
N ASP A 6 9.55 -4.33 10.50
CA ASP A 6 8.36 -3.88 11.23
C ASP A 6 7.51 -2.94 10.41
N ASN A 7 7.94 -2.62 9.19
CA ASN A 7 7.22 -1.73 8.29
C ASN A 7 6.75 -2.47 7.04
N SER A 8 5.87 -1.80 6.28
CA SER A 8 5.28 -2.35 5.08
C SER A 8 5.85 -1.65 3.84
N PRO A 9 6.08 -2.37 2.74
CA PRO A 9 6.65 -1.75 1.53
C PRO A 9 5.60 -0.94 0.77
N LEU A 10 6.00 0.25 0.32
CA LEU A 10 5.26 1.05 -0.66
C LEU A 10 6.16 1.20 -1.88
N VAL A 11 5.80 0.57 -2.98
CA VAL A 11 6.61 0.51 -4.20
C VAL A 11 6.06 1.44 -5.26
N ARG A 12 6.93 2.28 -5.80
CA ARG A 12 6.62 3.14 -6.94
C ARG A 12 6.73 2.34 -8.23
N THR A 13 5.68 2.37 -9.08
CA THR A 13 5.70 1.72 -10.39
C THR A 13 5.42 2.67 -11.55
N ASP A 14 5.16 3.95 -11.29
CA ASP A 14 5.01 4.97 -12.33
C ASP A 14 6.03 6.08 -12.09
N PHE A 15 6.96 6.25 -13.02
CA PHE A 15 8.05 7.21 -12.93
C PHE A 15 7.86 8.42 -13.84
N SER A 16 6.65 8.63 -14.34
CA SER A 16 6.36 9.70 -15.29
C SER A 16 6.22 11.08 -14.65
N ASN A 17 5.99 11.15 -13.33
CA ASN A 17 5.73 12.43 -12.65
C ASN A 17 6.24 12.38 -11.21
N ASP A 18 7.41 12.97 -10.98
CA ASP A 18 8.03 12.96 -9.65
C ASP A 18 7.24 13.79 -8.62
N SER A 19 6.60 14.88 -9.04
CA SER A 19 5.77 15.68 -8.14
C SER A 19 4.56 14.91 -7.64
N ALA A 20 3.90 14.19 -8.54
CA ALA A 20 2.76 13.34 -8.16
C ALA A 20 3.19 12.22 -7.21
N TRP A 21 4.34 11.61 -7.49
CA TRP A 21 4.90 10.59 -6.59
C TRP A 21 5.14 11.15 -5.19
N ARG A 22 5.78 12.32 -5.10
CA ARG A 22 6.03 12.95 -3.79
C ARG A 22 4.74 13.26 -3.06
N ALA A 23 3.70 13.68 -3.78
CA ALA A 23 2.38 13.94 -3.18
C ALA A 23 1.78 12.67 -2.60
N VAL A 24 1.91 11.54 -3.29
CA VAL A 24 1.44 10.23 -2.78
C VAL A 24 2.16 9.89 -1.48
N VAL A 25 3.49 10.02 -1.45
CA VAL A 25 4.27 9.69 -0.26
C VAL A 25 3.87 10.56 0.93
N VAL A 26 3.71 11.86 0.71
CA VAL A 26 3.28 12.78 1.77
C VAL A 26 1.91 12.39 2.30
N ALA A 27 0.95 12.11 1.41
CA ALA A 27 -0.40 11.74 1.82
C ALA A 27 -0.43 10.39 2.53
N ALA A 28 0.34 9.42 2.05
CA ALA A 28 0.37 8.06 2.61
C ALA A 28 1.04 8.00 3.98
N THR A 29 1.96 8.92 4.26
CA THR A 29 2.70 8.95 5.53
C THR A 29 2.19 10.00 6.50
N ALA A 30 1.12 10.72 6.15
CA ALA A 30 0.56 11.74 7.02
C ALA A 30 -0.13 11.13 8.24
N GLU A 31 -0.10 11.84 9.36
CA GLU A 31 -0.80 11.41 10.55
C GLU A 31 -2.31 11.59 10.41
N SER A 32 -3.06 10.64 10.97
CA SER A 32 -4.50 10.79 11.12
C SER A 32 -4.83 11.85 12.17
N ALA A 33 -6.12 12.18 12.30
CA ALA A 33 -6.56 13.13 13.32
C ALA A 33 -6.17 12.70 14.75
N GLU A 34 -6.06 11.38 14.97
CA GLU A 34 -5.68 10.82 16.26
C GLU A 34 -4.17 10.60 16.41
N GLY A 35 -3.38 10.95 15.41
CA GLY A 35 -1.93 10.82 15.47
C GLY A 35 -1.37 9.49 14.96
N PHE A 36 -2.18 8.65 14.31
CA PHE A 36 -1.71 7.40 13.73
C PHE A 36 -1.19 7.63 12.32
N ARG A 37 -0.19 6.84 11.92
CA ARG A 37 0.31 6.87 10.55
C ARG A 37 0.70 5.47 10.09
N ALA A 38 0.72 5.26 8.79
CA ALA A 38 1.26 4.05 8.21
C ALA A 38 2.78 4.05 8.39
N ASP A 39 3.33 2.89 8.76
CA ASP A 39 4.77 2.73 8.88
C ASP A 39 5.27 2.07 7.59
N LEU A 40 5.78 2.90 6.69
CA LEU A 40 6.09 2.48 5.33
C LEU A 40 7.59 2.51 5.06
N ARG A 41 8.05 1.47 4.36
CA ARG A 41 9.35 1.48 3.72
C ARG A 41 9.13 1.88 2.26
N VAL A 42 9.48 3.12 1.94
CA VAL A 42 9.25 3.68 0.60
C VAL A 42 10.33 3.20 -0.35
N ILE A 43 9.90 2.59 -1.46
CA ILE A 43 10.81 2.02 -2.46
C ILE A 43 10.65 2.77 -3.77
N ASP A 44 11.63 3.61 -4.07
CA ASP A 44 11.70 4.43 -5.28
C ASP A 44 12.86 3.91 -6.13
N ASP A 45 12.62 2.87 -6.90
CA ASP A 45 13.63 2.18 -7.68
C ASP A 45 13.11 1.94 -9.09
N ARG A 46 13.79 2.51 -10.08
CA ARG A 46 13.36 2.46 -11.48
C ARG A 46 13.28 1.07 -12.08
N ARG A 47 13.91 0.07 -11.48
CA ARG A 47 13.74 -1.31 -11.97
C ARG A 47 12.31 -1.79 -11.85
N PHE A 48 11.48 -1.13 -11.02
CA PHE A 48 10.07 -1.46 -10.87
C PHE A 48 9.15 -0.64 -11.76
N ASP A 49 9.71 0.19 -12.64
CA ASP A 49 8.90 0.98 -13.57
C ASP A 49 8.01 0.08 -14.41
N GLY A 50 6.70 0.31 -14.35
CA GLY A 50 5.71 -0.49 -15.08
C GLY A 50 5.48 -1.89 -14.54
N ALA A 51 6.05 -2.25 -13.40
CA ALA A 51 5.88 -3.60 -12.86
C ALA A 51 4.44 -3.87 -12.43
N SER A 52 3.95 -5.05 -12.75
CA SER A 52 2.63 -5.50 -12.31
C SER A 52 2.69 -6.01 -10.87
N PRO A 53 1.56 -6.07 -10.15
CA PRO A 53 1.53 -6.69 -8.83
C PRO A 53 2.07 -8.13 -8.84
N ALA A 54 1.73 -8.92 -9.86
CA ALA A 54 2.23 -10.29 -9.97
C ALA A 54 3.75 -10.34 -10.07
N ALA A 55 4.36 -9.44 -10.84
CA ALA A 55 5.80 -9.36 -10.97
C ALA A 55 6.46 -8.95 -9.65
N LEU A 56 5.84 -8.02 -8.92
CA LEU A 56 6.36 -7.57 -7.63
C LEU A 56 6.32 -8.66 -6.57
N ILE A 57 5.27 -9.47 -6.54
CA ILE A 57 5.12 -10.55 -5.56
C ILE A 57 6.26 -11.56 -5.67
N VAL A 58 6.69 -11.88 -6.88
CA VAL A 58 7.72 -12.90 -7.10
C VAL A 58 9.15 -12.36 -7.01
N THR A 59 9.32 -11.07 -6.84
CA THR A 59 10.66 -10.50 -6.73
C THR A 59 11.27 -10.75 -5.35
N SER A 60 12.60 -10.84 -5.28
CA SER A 60 13.31 -11.18 -4.05
C SER A 60 13.88 -9.93 -3.36
N ASP A 61 13.04 -8.94 -3.12
CA ASP A 61 13.50 -7.66 -2.58
C ASP A 61 13.19 -7.43 -1.11
N GLY A 62 12.91 -8.50 -0.37
CA GLY A 62 12.84 -8.43 1.08
C GLY A 62 11.48 -8.07 1.65
N TRP A 63 10.42 -8.20 0.87
CA TRP A 63 9.06 -8.01 1.41
C TRP A 63 8.25 -9.29 1.53
N GLN A 64 8.89 -10.45 1.39
CA GLN A 64 8.19 -11.74 1.47
C GLN A 64 7.54 -11.98 2.83
N ASP A 65 8.09 -11.37 3.89
CA ASP A 65 7.54 -11.50 5.24
C ASP A 65 6.51 -10.44 5.59
N ALA A 66 6.25 -9.49 4.68
CA ALA A 66 5.24 -8.47 4.92
C ALA A 66 3.84 -9.06 4.72
N ALA A 67 2.87 -8.55 5.46
CA ALA A 67 1.48 -8.98 5.32
C ALA A 67 0.84 -8.39 4.06
N VAL A 68 1.29 -7.22 3.63
CA VAL A 68 0.68 -6.47 2.55
C VAL A 68 1.77 -5.72 1.77
N LEU A 69 1.54 -5.61 0.47
CA LEU A 69 2.38 -4.81 -0.44
C LEU A 69 1.54 -3.64 -0.94
N PHE A 70 2.04 -2.42 -0.77
CA PHE A 70 1.38 -1.23 -1.29
C PHE A 70 2.07 -0.79 -2.58
N VAL A 71 1.26 -0.44 -3.58
CA VAL A 71 1.79 -0.05 -4.90
C VAL A 71 1.25 1.32 -5.27
N ALA A 72 2.16 2.24 -5.57
CA ALA A 72 1.83 3.55 -6.11
C ALA A 72 1.99 3.49 -7.63
N ASP A 73 0.92 3.14 -8.30
CA ASP A 73 0.85 3.06 -9.75
C ASP A 73 0.25 4.33 -10.35
N THR A 74 -0.02 4.32 -11.65
CA THR A 74 -0.54 5.50 -12.35
C THR A 74 -1.84 6.02 -11.73
N GLU A 75 -2.76 5.13 -11.40
CA GLU A 75 -4.04 5.55 -10.80
C GLU A 75 -3.83 6.23 -9.45
N ALA A 76 -2.92 5.71 -8.63
CA ALA A 76 -2.60 6.32 -7.34
C ALA A 76 -2.01 7.72 -7.51
N LEU A 77 -1.22 7.92 -8.56
CA LEU A 77 -0.58 9.20 -8.81
C LEU A 77 -1.54 10.26 -9.35
N VAL A 78 -2.45 9.88 -10.28
CA VAL A 78 -3.27 10.86 -10.99
C VAL A 78 -4.57 11.20 -10.29
N SER A 79 -5.10 10.31 -9.47
CA SER A 79 -6.37 10.56 -8.78
C SER A 79 -6.14 11.43 -7.55
N PRO A 80 -7.03 12.43 -7.30
CA PRO A 80 -6.84 13.34 -6.15
C PRO A 80 -6.83 12.66 -4.78
N GLU A 81 -7.50 11.53 -4.65
CA GLU A 81 -7.53 10.78 -3.38
C GLU A 81 -6.33 9.87 -3.21
N HIS A 82 -5.47 9.76 -4.22
CA HIS A 82 -4.31 8.86 -4.22
C HIS A 82 -4.68 7.45 -3.77
N PRO A 83 -5.51 6.74 -4.57
CA PRO A 83 -5.96 5.39 -4.20
C PRO A 83 -4.84 4.37 -4.42
N ILE A 84 -4.16 4.05 -3.33
CA ILE A 84 -3.01 3.14 -3.34
C ILE A 84 -3.49 1.71 -3.48
N LEU A 85 -2.84 0.95 -4.35
CA LEU A 85 -3.17 -0.46 -4.53
C LEU A 85 -2.60 -1.26 -3.35
N CYS A 86 -3.46 -2.01 -2.67
CA CYS A 86 -3.10 -2.86 -1.55
C CYS A 86 -3.16 -4.31 -2.02
N VAL A 87 -2.05 -5.02 -1.93
CA VAL A 87 -1.93 -6.39 -2.46
C VAL A 87 -1.63 -7.34 -1.30
N ASP A 88 -2.46 -8.37 -1.16
CA ASP A 88 -2.29 -9.37 -0.11
C ASP A 88 -1.04 -10.21 -0.37
N LEU A 89 -0.22 -10.36 0.66
CA LEU A 89 0.94 -11.26 0.63
C LEU A 89 0.75 -12.45 1.58
N GLY A 90 -0.37 -12.48 2.31
CA GLY A 90 -0.65 -13.51 3.31
C GLY A 90 -1.55 -14.61 2.81
N ASP A 91 -2.83 -14.55 3.18
CA ASP A 91 -3.78 -15.67 2.97
C ASP A 91 -4.07 -15.94 1.50
N GLU A 92 -4.28 -14.88 0.71
CA GLU A 92 -4.57 -15.01 -0.73
C GLU A 92 -3.64 -14.11 -1.53
N PRO A 93 -2.37 -14.53 -1.70
CA PRO A 93 -1.39 -13.68 -2.37
C PRO A 93 -1.87 -13.22 -3.74
N GLY A 94 -1.81 -11.91 -3.97
CA GLY A 94 -2.26 -11.30 -5.20
C GLY A 94 -3.67 -10.72 -5.16
N ARG A 95 -4.48 -11.05 -4.16
CA ARG A 95 -5.77 -10.40 -3.97
C ARG A 95 -5.51 -8.92 -3.68
N SER A 96 -6.35 -8.04 -4.22
CA SER A 96 -6.10 -6.60 -4.07
C SER A 96 -7.37 -5.79 -3.91
N PHE A 97 -7.21 -4.61 -3.33
CA PHE A 97 -8.19 -3.53 -3.31
C PHE A 97 -7.42 -2.22 -3.29
N ARG A 98 -8.11 -1.09 -3.46
CA ARG A 98 -7.44 0.21 -3.34
C ARG A 98 -7.88 0.89 -2.05
N CYS A 99 -6.98 1.69 -1.50
CA CYS A 99 -7.25 2.48 -0.29
C CYS A 99 -6.77 3.90 -0.53
N ILE A 100 -7.62 4.88 -0.25
CA ILE A 100 -7.19 6.28 -0.34
C ILE A 100 -6.05 6.53 0.64
N ALA A 101 -5.11 7.38 0.25
CA ALA A 101 -3.89 7.58 1.03
C ALA A 101 -4.18 8.01 2.47
N SER A 102 -5.21 8.83 2.70
CA SER A 102 -5.55 9.32 4.04
C SER A 102 -6.04 8.23 4.99
N GLU A 103 -6.46 7.06 4.48
CA GLU A 103 -6.92 5.93 5.30
C GLU A 103 -5.91 4.78 5.33
N LEU A 104 -4.77 4.94 4.69
CA LEU A 104 -3.78 3.86 4.59
C LEU A 104 -3.23 3.45 5.95
N TRP A 105 -3.14 4.38 6.89
CA TRP A 105 -2.66 4.10 8.24
C TRP A 105 -3.46 2.97 8.91
N GLY A 106 -4.78 2.96 8.73
CA GLY A 106 -5.64 1.95 9.34
C GLY A 106 -5.42 0.57 8.73
N VAL A 107 -5.28 0.52 7.41
CA VAL A 107 -5.00 -0.73 6.71
C VAL A 107 -3.63 -1.27 7.13
N GLU A 108 -2.60 -0.42 7.04
CA GLU A 108 -1.23 -0.83 7.31
C GLU A 108 -1.03 -1.26 8.77
N ASN A 109 -1.50 -0.45 9.71
CA ASN A 109 -1.31 -0.77 11.12
C ASN A 109 -1.99 -2.10 11.50
N ASN A 110 -3.23 -2.29 11.05
CA ASN A 110 -4.00 -3.47 11.46
C ASN A 110 -3.55 -4.75 10.77
N LEU A 111 -3.10 -4.68 9.52
CA LEU A 111 -2.58 -5.86 8.83
C LEU A 111 -1.19 -6.24 9.35
N ARG A 112 -0.33 -5.26 9.59
CA ARG A 112 1.03 -5.51 10.07
C ARG A 112 1.04 -6.23 11.42
N ILE A 113 0.16 -5.84 12.33
CA ILE A 113 0.09 -6.46 13.67
C ILE A 113 -0.91 -7.63 13.73
N ALA A 114 -1.47 -8.03 12.59
CA ALA A 114 -2.43 -9.12 12.49
C ALA A 114 -3.68 -8.93 13.37
N ASN A 115 -4.09 -7.68 13.56
CA ASN A 115 -5.29 -7.35 14.32
C ASN A 115 -6.56 -7.47 13.48
N MET A 116 -6.43 -7.32 12.16
CA MET A 116 -7.52 -7.47 11.20
C MET A 116 -7.02 -8.27 10.00
N ASP A 117 -7.96 -8.92 9.31
CA ASP A 117 -7.66 -9.69 8.10
C ASP A 117 -7.79 -8.80 6.86
N PHE A 118 -7.06 -9.17 5.81
CA PHE A 118 -7.15 -8.49 4.52
C PHE A 118 -8.59 -8.44 4.00
N ASP A 119 -9.35 -9.52 4.16
CA ASP A 119 -10.74 -9.59 3.71
C ASP A 119 -11.63 -8.54 4.36
N GLU A 120 -11.38 -8.18 5.61
CA GLU A 120 -12.19 -7.18 6.30
C GLU A 120 -12.14 -5.83 5.60
N PHE A 121 -10.98 -5.47 5.04
CA PHE A 121 -10.84 -4.25 4.25
C PHE A 121 -11.35 -4.42 2.82
N ALA A 122 -10.97 -5.51 2.18
CA ALA A 122 -11.35 -5.76 0.78
C ALA A 122 -12.87 -5.86 0.61
N SER A 123 -13.57 -6.32 1.65
CA SER A 123 -15.03 -6.43 1.65
C SER A 123 -15.74 -5.15 2.07
N SER A 124 -15.00 -4.12 2.46
CA SER A 124 -15.55 -2.85 2.95
C SER A 124 -15.31 -1.69 1.98
N VAL A 125 -14.96 -2.01 0.74
CA VAL A 125 -14.75 -1.00 -0.30
C VAL A 125 -16.08 -0.41 -0.79
N ASP A 126 -16.01 0.80 -1.33
CA ASP A 126 -17.14 1.42 -2.00
C ASP A 126 -17.39 0.76 -3.37
N ALA A 127 -18.41 1.20 -4.08
CA ALA A 127 -18.79 0.61 -5.37
C ALA A 127 -17.67 0.66 -6.41
N ASP A 128 -16.73 1.59 -6.27
CA ASP A 128 -15.57 1.72 -7.15
C ASP A 128 -14.37 0.86 -6.71
N GLU A 129 -14.59 -0.02 -5.71
CA GLU A 129 -13.59 -0.91 -5.15
C GLU A 129 -12.47 -0.19 -4.41
N ILE A 130 -12.76 1.00 -3.88
CA ILE A 130 -11.81 1.79 -3.09
C ILE A 130 -12.28 1.86 -1.64
N PHE A 131 -11.37 1.55 -0.71
CA PHE A 131 -11.63 1.66 0.72
C PHE A 131 -11.42 3.12 1.16
N ARG A 132 -12.42 3.70 1.80
CA ARG A 132 -12.40 5.08 2.30
C ARG A 132 -12.70 5.17 3.79
N GLY A 133 -12.41 4.11 4.51
CA GLY A 133 -12.71 4.02 5.94
C GLY A 133 -13.97 3.21 6.20
N PHE A 134 -14.07 2.72 7.43
CA PHE A 134 -15.29 2.00 7.83
C PHE A 134 -16.40 3.00 8.11
N ARG A 135 -17.63 2.60 7.79
CA ARG A 135 -18.80 3.45 7.95
C ARG A 135 -19.89 2.78 8.75
#